data_639031f0a5e5f5e4c0b13f9c7ff9d8dc
#
_entry.id   639031f0a5e5f5e4c0b13f9c7ff9d8dc
#
_cell.length_a   1.000
_cell.length_b   1.000
_cell.length_c   1.000
_cell.angle_alpha   90.00
_cell.angle_beta   90.00
_cell.angle_gamma   90.00
#
_symmetry.space_group_name_H-M   'P 1'
#
loop_
_entity.id
_entity.type
_entity.pdbx_description
1 polymer ?
#
loop_
_entity_poly.entity_id
_entity_poly.type
_entity_poly.pdbx_seq_one_letter_code
_entity_poly.pdbx_strand_id
1 'polypeptide(L)'
;MNTVDTVTILNRLIITSKNGESALRSAADEAWHEELKQSLSEYSHFFGQAARELQDEVRRIGGHPPEIGTFGNTLHRTWMRIRSKALGRNEDAILGDVEQDESEADFLYADAIQNWDTPPEVLALLERQAGEARRRHEGIQELRARLMH
;
A
#
# COMPACT_ATOMS: atom_id res chain seq x y z
N MET A 1 -9.82 23.11 4.19
CA MET A 1 -10.38 21.77 4.52
C MET A 1 -10.44 21.62 6.03
N ASN A 2 -11.52 21.06 6.54
CA ASN A 2 -11.66 20.87 7.98
C ASN A 2 -11.01 19.54 8.42
N THR A 3 -10.90 19.37 9.73
CA THR A 3 -10.27 18.18 10.32
C THR A 3 -10.98 16.88 9.91
N VAL A 4 -12.31 16.90 9.80
CA VAL A 4 -13.10 15.73 9.43
C VAL A 4 -12.69 15.22 8.04
N ASP A 5 -12.57 16.15 7.08
CA ASP A 5 -12.18 15.79 5.72
C ASP A 5 -10.76 15.23 5.66
N THR A 6 -9.85 15.86 6.41
CA THR A 6 -8.46 15.38 6.49
C THR A 6 -8.40 13.97 7.07
N VAL A 7 -9.12 13.72 8.17
CA VAL A 7 -9.17 12.41 8.80
C VAL A 7 -9.74 11.36 7.83
N THR A 8 -10.78 11.70 7.07
CA THR A 8 -11.39 10.80 6.10
C THR A 8 -10.38 10.35 5.05
N ILE A 9 -9.61 11.30 4.51
CA ILE A 9 -8.59 10.99 3.51
C ILE A 9 -7.49 10.13 4.09
N LEU A 10 -6.99 10.48 5.27
CA LEU A 10 -5.93 9.73 5.93
C LEU A 10 -6.40 8.31 6.27
N ASN A 11 -7.65 8.15 6.70
CA ASN A 11 -8.19 6.84 7.02
C ASN A 11 -8.30 5.95 5.79
N ARG A 12 -8.62 6.50 4.62
CA ARG A 12 -8.61 5.75 3.36
C ARG A 12 -7.21 5.26 3.03
N LEU A 13 -6.23 6.13 3.21
CA LEU A 13 -4.82 5.77 2.95
C LEU A 13 -4.32 4.73 3.95
N ILE A 14 -4.77 4.78 5.21
CA ILE A 14 -4.44 3.77 6.21
C ILE A 14 -4.93 2.40 5.78
N ILE A 15 -6.20 2.33 5.38
CA ILE A 15 -6.80 1.06 4.92
C ILE A 15 -6.06 0.53 3.71
N THR A 16 -5.79 1.38 2.73
CA THR A 16 -5.05 1.02 1.52
C THR A 16 -3.64 0.52 1.85
N SER A 17 -2.96 1.20 2.78
CA SER A 17 -1.61 0.82 3.20
C SER A 17 -1.61 -0.53 3.92
N LYS A 18 -2.60 -0.79 4.78
CA LYS A 18 -2.71 -2.09 5.45
C LYS A 18 -3.01 -3.21 4.46
N ASN A 19 -3.84 -2.93 3.46
CA ASN A 19 -4.11 -3.89 2.38
C ASN A 19 -2.84 -4.17 1.58
N GLY A 20 -2.09 -3.12 1.26
CA GLY A 20 -0.81 -3.25 0.55
C GLY A 20 0.19 -4.08 1.34
N GLU A 21 0.30 -3.82 2.63
CA GLU A 21 1.19 -4.58 3.51
C GLU A 21 0.86 -6.07 3.46
N SER A 22 -0.42 -6.41 3.60
CA SER A 22 -0.87 -7.81 3.61
C SER A 22 -0.68 -8.48 2.25
N ALA A 23 -1.06 -7.80 1.17
CA ALA A 23 -0.94 -8.34 -0.18
C ALA A 23 0.51 -8.60 -0.55
N LEU A 24 1.40 -7.65 -0.24
CA LEU A 24 2.81 -7.77 -0.56
C LEU A 24 3.51 -8.84 0.27
N ARG A 25 3.10 -8.99 1.54
CA ARG A 25 3.61 -10.05 2.39
C ARG A 25 3.25 -11.42 1.82
N SER A 26 1.99 -11.59 1.41
CA SER A 26 1.53 -12.84 0.80
C SER A 26 2.26 -13.11 -0.52
N ALA A 27 2.42 -12.08 -1.34
CA ALA A 27 3.15 -12.22 -2.60
C ALA A 27 4.61 -12.61 -2.35
N ALA A 28 5.25 -12.02 -1.34
CA ALA A 28 6.64 -12.35 -0.98
C ALA A 28 6.76 -13.80 -0.53
N ASP A 29 5.79 -14.29 0.26
CA ASP A 29 5.80 -15.67 0.74
C ASP A 29 5.68 -16.68 -0.40
N GLU A 30 4.97 -16.33 -1.46
CA GLU A 30 4.70 -17.22 -2.58
C GLU A 30 5.69 -17.06 -3.74
N ALA A 31 6.49 -16.01 -3.75
CA ALA A 31 7.46 -15.78 -4.83
C ALA A 31 8.61 -16.79 -4.76
N TRP A 32 9.19 -17.11 -5.93
CA TRP A 32 10.28 -18.07 -6.05
C TRP A 32 11.65 -17.41 -6.12
N HIS A 33 11.75 -16.31 -6.88
CA HIS A 33 13.02 -15.61 -7.05
C HIS A 33 13.35 -14.87 -5.76
N GLU A 34 14.51 -15.14 -5.19
CA GLU A 34 14.94 -14.53 -3.94
C GLU A 34 14.95 -13.01 -4.00
N GLU A 35 15.43 -12.45 -5.09
CA GLU A 35 15.49 -11.02 -5.29
C GLU A 35 14.10 -10.40 -5.29
N LEU A 36 13.14 -11.05 -5.95
CA LEU A 36 11.76 -10.61 -5.97
C LEU A 36 11.11 -10.73 -4.59
N LYS A 37 11.34 -11.86 -3.92
CA LYS A 37 10.85 -12.11 -2.57
C LYS A 37 11.30 -11.00 -1.62
N GLN A 38 12.56 -10.63 -1.68
CA GLN A 38 13.13 -9.58 -0.84
C GLN A 38 12.52 -8.22 -1.15
N SER A 39 12.39 -7.87 -2.42
CA SER A 39 11.81 -6.59 -2.82
C SER A 39 10.35 -6.46 -2.41
N LEU A 40 9.57 -7.53 -2.56
CA LEU A 40 8.17 -7.55 -2.13
C LEU A 40 8.06 -7.42 -0.61
N SER A 41 8.94 -8.08 0.12
CA SER A 41 8.98 -8.00 1.58
C SER A 41 9.31 -6.59 2.06
N GLU A 42 10.27 -5.95 1.44
CA GLU A 42 10.64 -4.56 1.76
C GLU A 42 9.50 -3.59 1.46
N TYR A 43 8.81 -3.81 0.36
CA TYR A 43 7.66 -2.98 0.00
C TYR A 43 6.50 -3.19 0.98
N SER A 44 6.27 -4.43 1.40
CA SER A 44 5.30 -4.72 2.46
C SER A 44 5.62 -3.95 3.73
N HIS A 45 6.89 -3.95 4.12
CA HIS A 45 7.38 -3.25 5.31
C HIS A 45 7.15 -1.75 5.20
N PHE A 46 7.40 -1.20 4.02
CA PHE A 46 7.12 0.21 3.75
C PHE A 46 5.66 0.56 4.02
N PHE A 47 4.72 -0.23 3.50
CA PHE A 47 3.29 0.04 3.71
C PHE A 47 2.88 -0.11 5.17
N GLY A 48 3.45 -1.07 5.89
CA GLY A 48 3.21 -1.20 7.33
C GLY A 48 3.65 0.04 8.08
N GLN A 49 4.82 0.56 7.75
CA GLN A 49 5.36 1.78 8.35
C GLN A 49 4.51 3.00 7.96
N ALA A 50 4.11 3.08 6.68
CA ALA A 50 3.27 4.17 6.21
C ALA A 50 1.94 4.21 6.97
N ALA A 51 1.32 3.05 7.18
CA ALA A 51 0.07 2.98 7.95
C ALA A 51 0.26 3.50 9.37
N ARG A 52 1.36 3.14 10.03
CA ARG A 52 1.65 3.61 11.39
C ARG A 52 1.82 5.13 11.44
N GLU A 53 2.54 5.68 10.48
CA GLU A 53 2.73 7.14 10.39
C GLU A 53 1.41 7.86 10.18
N LEU A 54 0.56 7.31 9.30
CA LEU A 54 -0.75 7.89 9.03
C LEU A 54 -1.67 7.79 10.26
N GLN A 55 -1.64 6.68 10.98
CA GLN A 55 -2.41 6.50 12.20
C GLN A 55 -1.99 7.52 13.26
N ASP A 56 -0.69 7.74 13.42
CA ASP A 56 -0.17 8.74 14.36
C ASP A 56 -0.62 10.14 13.96
N GLU A 57 -0.62 10.43 12.67
CA GLU A 57 -1.06 11.73 12.17
C GLU A 57 -2.56 11.97 12.44
N VAL A 58 -3.38 10.94 12.23
CA VAL A 58 -4.82 11.03 12.53
C VAL A 58 -5.03 11.34 14.01
N ARG A 59 -4.30 10.66 14.89
CA ARG A 59 -4.40 10.91 16.33
C ARG A 59 -3.93 12.32 16.69
N ARG A 60 -2.85 12.77 16.08
CA ARG A 60 -2.30 14.11 16.31
C ARG A 60 -3.31 15.22 16.02
N ILE A 61 -4.10 15.06 14.98
CA ILE A 61 -5.10 16.06 14.58
C ILE A 61 -6.45 15.83 15.25
N GLY A 62 -6.53 14.90 16.21
CA GLY A 62 -7.71 14.68 17.02
C GLY A 62 -8.74 13.72 16.46
N GLY A 63 -8.40 12.98 15.42
CA GLY A 63 -9.28 11.98 14.83
C GLY A 63 -9.04 10.58 15.39
N HIS A 64 -9.78 9.62 14.84
CA HIS A 64 -9.66 8.22 15.22
C HIS A 64 -9.31 7.38 13.99
N PRO A 65 -8.19 6.63 14.02
CA PRO A 65 -7.86 5.73 12.93
C PRO A 65 -8.91 4.61 12.83
N PRO A 66 -9.05 3.96 11.66
CA PRO A 66 -9.97 2.83 11.51
C PRO A 66 -9.63 1.71 12.49
N GLU A 67 -10.66 1.02 12.97
CA GLU A 67 -10.49 -0.11 13.88
C GLU A 67 -10.00 -1.36 13.15
N ILE A 68 -9.39 -2.28 13.90
CA ILE A 68 -8.83 -3.53 13.35
C ILE A 68 -9.88 -4.31 12.55
N GLY A 69 -11.15 -4.32 12.99
CA GLY A 69 -12.22 -5.00 12.28
C GLY A 69 -12.47 -4.49 10.88
N THR A 70 -12.19 -3.20 10.62
CA THR A 70 -12.29 -2.61 9.29
C THR A 70 -11.26 -3.20 8.35
N PHE A 71 -10.06 -3.46 8.86
CA PHE A 71 -8.98 -4.05 8.06
C PHE A 71 -9.24 -5.54 7.80
N GLY A 72 -9.77 -6.27 8.79
CA GLY A 72 -9.87 -7.72 8.78
C GLY A 72 -10.50 -8.28 7.51
N ASN A 73 -11.69 -7.79 7.15
CA ASN A 73 -12.39 -8.27 5.96
C ASN A 73 -11.64 -7.96 4.68
N THR A 74 -11.09 -6.77 4.57
CA THR A 74 -10.35 -6.35 3.38
C THR A 74 -9.06 -7.14 3.23
N LEU A 75 -8.33 -7.36 4.32
CA LEU A 75 -7.11 -8.15 4.32
C LEU A 75 -7.40 -9.59 3.89
N HIS A 76 -8.50 -10.17 4.39
CA HIS A 76 -8.90 -11.52 4.02
C HIS A 76 -9.19 -11.64 2.52
N ARG A 77 -9.93 -10.70 1.94
CA ARG A 77 -10.23 -10.71 0.50
C ARG A 77 -8.97 -10.58 -0.33
N THR A 78 -8.06 -9.69 0.06
CA THR A 78 -6.78 -9.50 -0.64
C THR A 78 -5.95 -10.78 -0.56
N TRP A 79 -5.87 -11.37 0.63
CA TRP A 79 -5.14 -12.62 0.85
C TRP A 79 -5.67 -13.74 -0.03
N MET A 80 -6.99 -13.91 -0.08
CA MET A 80 -7.61 -14.97 -0.89
C MET A 80 -7.35 -14.76 -2.38
N ARG A 81 -7.38 -13.53 -2.85
CA ARG A 81 -7.09 -13.22 -4.26
C ARG A 81 -5.66 -13.59 -4.62
N ILE A 82 -4.69 -13.14 -3.82
CA ILE A 82 -3.27 -13.43 -4.06
C ILE A 82 -3.02 -14.94 -3.98
N ARG A 83 -3.55 -15.59 -2.94
CA ARG A 83 -3.38 -17.02 -2.75
C ARG A 83 -3.95 -17.83 -3.93
N SER A 84 -5.09 -17.41 -4.45
CA SER A 84 -5.71 -18.07 -5.61
C SER A 84 -4.78 -18.05 -6.82
N LYS A 85 -4.11 -16.92 -7.06
CA LYS A 85 -3.12 -16.80 -8.15
C LYS A 85 -1.87 -17.61 -7.86
N ALA A 86 -1.40 -17.58 -6.62
CA ALA A 86 -0.19 -18.29 -6.19
C ALA A 86 -0.32 -19.81 -6.34
N LEU A 87 -1.51 -20.36 -6.11
CA LEU A 87 -1.75 -21.79 -6.29
C LEU A 87 -1.47 -22.25 -7.71
N GLY A 88 -1.59 -21.35 -8.69
CA GLY A 88 -1.21 -21.63 -10.06
C GLY A 88 0.30 -21.51 -10.31
N ARG A 89 1.07 -21.15 -9.29
CA ARG A 89 2.52 -20.97 -9.35
C ARG A 89 2.96 -20.01 -10.46
N ASN A 90 2.23 -18.93 -10.64
CA ASN A 90 2.48 -17.94 -11.67
C ASN A 90 2.86 -16.62 -11.03
N GLU A 91 4.16 -16.38 -10.88
CA GLU A 91 4.66 -15.13 -10.30
C GLU A 91 4.19 -13.90 -11.08
N ASP A 92 4.12 -14.00 -12.40
CA ASP A 92 3.67 -12.89 -13.23
C ASP A 92 2.23 -12.48 -12.90
N ALA A 93 1.34 -13.47 -12.69
CA ALA A 93 -0.04 -13.20 -12.32
C ALA A 93 -0.14 -12.58 -10.91
N ILE A 94 0.69 -13.05 -9.97
CA ILE A 94 0.78 -12.49 -8.63
C ILE A 94 1.19 -11.02 -8.71
N LEU A 95 2.21 -10.74 -9.51
CA LEU A 95 2.70 -9.38 -9.69
C LEU A 95 1.69 -8.48 -10.39
N GLY A 96 0.88 -9.04 -11.29
CA GLY A 96 -0.22 -8.29 -11.90
C GLY A 96 -1.23 -7.81 -10.87
N ASP A 97 -1.59 -8.68 -9.91
CA ASP A 97 -2.49 -8.28 -8.81
C ASP A 97 -1.84 -7.24 -7.90
N VAL A 98 -0.56 -7.41 -7.60
CA VAL A 98 0.20 -6.45 -6.79
C VAL A 98 0.21 -5.08 -7.48
N GLU A 99 0.51 -5.03 -8.77
CA GLU A 99 0.52 -3.78 -9.53
C GLU A 99 -0.84 -3.08 -9.52
N GLN A 100 -1.93 -3.83 -9.58
CA GLN A 100 -3.26 -3.24 -9.50
C GLN A 100 -3.50 -2.57 -8.15
N ASP A 101 -3.12 -3.22 -7.05
CA ASP A 101 -3.24 -2.66 -5.72
C ASP A 101 -2.34 -1.43 -5.54
N GLU A 102 -1.13 -1.46 -6.11
CA GLU A 102 -0.20 -0.33 -6.08
C GLU A 102 -0.74 0.86 -6.85
N SER A 103 -1.37 0.62 -8.00
CA SER A 103 -1.98 1.68 -8.81
C SER A 103 -3.11 2.37 -8.05
N GLU A 104 -3.88 1.63 -7.27
CA GLU A 104 -4.92 2.19 -6.43
C GLU A 104 -4.32 3.09 -5.35
N ALA A 105 -3.24 2.65 -4.70
CA ALA A 105 -2.54 3.45 -3.70
C ALA A 105 -1.98 4.73 -4.32
N ASP A 106 -1.34 4.62 -5.49
CA ASP A 106 -0.81 5.77 -6.21
C ASP A 106 -1.91 6.80 -6.51
N PHE A 107 -3.07 6.32 -6.96
CA PHE A 107 -4.21 7.18 -7.24
C PHE A 107 -4.68 7.92 -5.98
N LEU A 108 -4.81 7.22 -4.87
CA LEU A 108 -5.28 7.84 -3.62
C LEU A 108 -4.30 8.87 -3.08
N TYR A 109 -2.99 8.61 -3.17
CA TYR A 109 -1.99 9.60 -2.79
C TYR A 109 -2.06 10.83 -3.69
N ALA A 110 -2.13 10.62 -4.99
CA ALA A 110 -2.21 11.72 -5.96
C ALA A 110 -3.46 12.56 -5.74
N ASP A 111 -4.61 11.91 -5.52
CA ASP A 111 -5.86 12.59 -5.25
C ASP A 111 -5.77 13.44 -3.98
N ALA A 112 -5.23 12.87 -2.90
CA ALA A 112 -5.09 13.56 -1.63
C ALA A 112 -4.17 14.78 -1.75
N ILE A 113 -3.09 14.65 -2.52
CA ILE A 113 -2.11 15.74 -2.70
C ILE A 113 -2.65 16.85 -3.62
N GLN A 114 -3.32 16.48 -4.71
CA GLN A 114 -3.67 17.41 -5.77
C GLN A 114 -5.06 18.04 -5.64
N ASN A 115 -6.01 17.28 -5.12
CA ASN A 115 -7.42 17.66 -5.18
C ASN A 115 -8.03 18.08 -3.85
N TRP A 116 -7.26 18.01 -2.78
CA TRP A 116 -7.72 18.37 -1.44
C TRP A 116 -6.79 19.42 -0.84
N ASP A 117 -7.39 20.30 -0.04
CA ASP A 117 -6.65 21.36 0.65
C ASP A 117 -6.14 20.83 1.98
N THR A 118 -5.09 20.05 1.95
CA THR A 118 -4.52 19.42 3.15
C THR A 118 -3.60 20.38 3.89
N PRO A 119 -3.56 20.31 5.24
CA PRO A 119 -2.60 21.08 6.02
C PRO A 119 -1.15 20.80 5.60
N PRO A 120 -0.23 21.77 5.70
CA PRO A 120 1.14 21.60 5.23
C PRO A 120 1.87 20.39 5.80
N GLU A 121 1.70 20.07 7.09
CA GLU A 121 2.37 18.94 7.72
C GLU A 121 1.86 17.61 7.15
N VAL A 122 0.54 17.53 6.91
CA VAL A 122 -0.07 16.36 6.31
C VAL A 122 0.39 16.21 4.86
N LEU A 123 0.39 17.32 4.12
CA LEU A 123 0.83 17.31 2.73
C LEU A 123 2.28 16.81 2.60
N ALA A 124 3.17 17.29 3.46
CA ALA A 124 4.58 16.87 3.45
C ALA A 124 4.71 15.36 3.69
N LEU A 125 3.95 14.81 4.64
CA LEU A 125 3.92 13.38 4.91
C LEU A 125 3.45 12.59 3.68
N LEU A 126 2.35 13.04 3.07
CA LEU A 126 1.78 12.36 1.90
C LEU A 126 2.72 12.40 0.70
N GLU A 127 3.37 13.53 0.45
CA GLU A 127 4.32 13.66 -0.66
C GLU A 127 5.53 12.74 -0.47
N ARG A 128 6.04 12.64 0.76
CA ARG A 128 7.16 11.75 1.07
C ARG A 128 6.77 10.29 0.85
N GLN A 129 5.62 9.88 1.40
CA GLN A 129 5.15 8.51 1.26
C GLN A 129 4.86 8.16 -0.21
N ALA A 130 4.23 9.07 -0.94
CA ALA A 130 3.92 8.87 -2.36
C ALA A 130 5.19 8.67 -3.17
N GLY A 131 6.22 9.47 -2.90
CA GLY A 131 7.50 9.34 -3.60
C GLY A 131 8.19 8.01 -3.32
N GLU A 132 8.19 7.58 -2.07
CA GLU A 132 8.77 6.29 -1.68
C GLU A 132 8.01 5.12 -2.28
N ALA A 133 6.66 5.19 -2.29
CA ALA A 133 5.83 4.16 -2.89
C ALA A 133 6.12 4.03 -4.39
N ARG A 134 6.24 5.17 -5.07
CA ARG A 134 6.53 5.16 -6.51
C ARG A 134 7.89 4.52 -6.82
N ARG A 135 8.90 4.83 -6.04
CA ARG A 135 10.24 4.24 -6.25
C ARG A 135 10.22 2.74 -6.09
N ARG A 136 9.50 2.23 -5.10
CA ARG A 136 9.39 0.79 -4.86
C ARG A 136 8.57 0.10 -5.94
N HIS A 137 7.50 0.76 -6.41
CA HIS A 137 6.69 0.26 -7.52
C HIS A 137 7.54 0.12 -8.79
N GLU A 138 8.32 1.15 -9.11
CA GLU A 138 9.22 1.11 -10.27
C GLU A 138 10.26 -0.01 -10.14
N GLY A 139 10.79 -0.21 -8.94
CA GLY A 139 11.74 -1.30 -8.68
C GLY A 139 11.13 -2.68 -8.94
N ILE A 140 9.89 -2.89 -8.52
CA ILE A 140 9.17 -4.15 -8.77
C ILE A 140 8.93 -4.34 -10.28
N GLN A 141 8.54 -3.27 -10.98
CA GLN A 141 8.33 -3.33 -12.44
C GLN A 141 9.61 -3.71 -13.17
N GLU A 142 10.75 -3.15 -12.77
CA GLU A 142 12.05 -3.48 -13.35
C GLU A 142 12.41 -4.95 -13.10
N LEU A 143 12.20 -5.44 -11.88
CA LEU A 143 12.43 -6.84 -11.56
C LEU A 143 11.55 -7.76 -12.38
N ARG A 144 10.27 -7.42 -12.50
CA ARG A 144 9.32 -8.20 -13.30
C ARG A 144 9.79 -8.28 -14.74
N ALA A 145 10.17 -7.14 -15.32
CA ALA A 145 10.65 -7.10 -16.70
C ALA A 145 11.89 -7.96 -16.90
N ARG A 146 12.83 -7.93 -15.94
CA ARG A 146 14.09 -8.65 -16.02
C ARG A 146 13.93 -10.16 -15.78
N LEU A 147 13.09 -10.53 -14.80
CA LEU A 147 12.95 -11.93 -14.39
C LEU A 147 11.91 -12.71 -15.18
N MET A 148 10.91 -12.03 -15.75
CA MET A 148 9.78 -12.67 -16.41
C MET A 148 9.89 -12.70 -17.94
N HIS A 149 11.03 -12.30 -18.49
CA HIS A 149 11.24 -12.27 -19.96
C HIS A 149 12.46 -13.06 -20.37
#